data_35563a64816152784adf644b1563831e
#
_entry.id   35563a64816152784adf644b1563831e
#
_cell.length_a   1.000
_cell.length_b   1.000
_cell.length_c   1.000
_cell.angle_alpha   90.00
_cell.angle_beta   90.00
_cell.angle_gamma   90.00
#
_symmetry.space_group_name_H-M   'P 1'
#
loop_
_entity.id
_entity.type
_entity.pdbx_description
1 polymer ?
#
loop_
_entity_poly.entity_id
_entity_poly.type
_entity_poly.pdbx_seq_one_letter_code
_entity_poly.pdbx_strand_id
1 'polypeptide(L)'
;MKLAGSRVVVTGASRGIGAGLAVGLARKGARVALVARSRDAIAKLAAELDGEAYPADLADADAIAPLVAAIEANGPIDVLVNNAGVDLTGSFSELPPDRIRELLAINLVAPVLLCRAVIPAMRARGSGHVVNVSSLAGTNALPGLAPYSTSKAGLSHFTAALRAECKGTGITTTLAEIGPVESSMMQSLHGHPATERALARLRHLRLAVELDMDDVVDGLVDAIERQRRHLRMPKRNALFPILSETPRRMTELLLAGVRAQDDPETTR
;
A
#
# COMPACT_ATOMS: atom_id res chain seq x y z
N MET A 1 -7.35 14.52 7.24
CA MET A 1 -6.32 15.06 8.13
C MET A 1 -5.63 16.25 7.48
N LYS A 2 -4.93 17.09 8.23
CA LYS A 2 -4.14 18.17 7.66
C LYS A 2 -2.77 17.60 7.25
N LEU A 3 -2.39 17.71 5.97
CA LEU A 3 -1.09 17.22 5.49
C LEU A 3 0.05 18.18 5.86
N ALA A 4 -0.19 19.48 5.87
CA ALA A 4 0.82 20.46 6.23
C ALA A 4 1.37 20.22 7.65
N GLY A 5 2.67 19.97 7.74
CA GLY A 5 3.39 19.62 8.96
C GLY A 5 3.31 18.15 9.38
N SER A 6 2.44 17.33 8.77
CA SER A 6 2.39 15.89 9.03
C SER A 6 3.63 15.18 8.51
N ARG A 7 4.11 14.17 9.23
CA ARG A 7 5.23 13.34 8.80
C ARG A 7 4.74 12.07 8.13
N VAL A 8 5.11 11.90 6.86
CA VAL A 8 4.62 10.83 6.00
C VAL A 8 5.76 9.93 5.57
N VAL A 9 5.70 8.66 5.93
CA VAL A 9 6.64 7.63 5.46
C VAL A 9 6.10 7.07 4.14
N VAL A 10 6.90 7.09 3.08
CA VAL A 10 6.57 6.50 1.79
C VAL A 10 7.55 5.40 1.44
N THR A 11 7.09 4.15 1.37
CA THR A 11 7.92 3.03 0.94
C THR A 11 7.90 2.88 -0.58
N GLY A 12 8.99 2.39 -1.17
CA GLY A 12 9.15 2.31 -2.62
C GLY A 12 9.25 3.69 -3.29
N ALA A 13 9.82 4.68 -2.59
CA ALA A 13 9.85 6.08 -3.00
C ALA A 13 10.92 6.42 -4.06
N SER A 14 11.69 5.46 -4.55
CA SER A 14 12.77 5.74 -5.52
C SER A 14 12.30 6.01 -6.94
N ARG A 15 11.08 5.63 -7.30
CA ARG A 15 10.51 5.81 -8.66
C ARG A 15 8.98 5.61 -8.69
N GLY A 16 8.37 5.90 -9.83
CA GLY A 16 6.95 5.63 -10.11
C GLY A 16 6.00 6.29 -9.12
N ILE A 17 4.95 5.57 -8.73
CA ILE A 17 3.90 6.07 -7.82
C ILE A 17 4.50 6.60 -6.51
N GLY A 18 5.46 5.89 -5.92
CA GLY A 18 6.04 6.30 -4.63
C GLY A 18 6.80 7.62 -4.71
N ALA A 19 7.59 7.84 -5.76
CA ALA A 19 8.30 9.11 -5.97
C ALA A 19 7.33 10.25 -6.27
N GLY A 20 6.37 10.03 -7.19
CA GLY A 20 5.33 11.03 -7.51
C GLY A 20 4.50 11.38 -6.27
N LEU A 21 4.11 10.39 -5.47
CA LEU A 21 3.36 10.60 -4.24
C LEU A 21 4.17 11.42 -3.22
N ALA A 22 5.46 11.15 -3.07
CA ALA A 22 6.32 11.95 -2.18
C ALA A 22 6.34 13.42 -2.60
N VAL A 23 6.47 13.70 -3.90
CA VAL A 23 6.39 15.07 -4.45
C VAL A 23 5.02 15.70 -4.18
N GLY A 24 3.93 14.97 -4.45
CA GLY A 24 2.56 15.45 -4.22
C GLY A 24 2.29 15.78 -2.75
N LEU A 25 2.78 14.95 -1.83
CA LEU A 25 2.65 15.17 -0.37
C LEU A 25 3.49 16.36 0.11
N ALA A 26 4.74 16.48 -0.37
CA ALA A 26 5.61 17.62 -0.05
C ALA A 26 5.01 18.95 -0.52
N ARG A 27 4.40 18.98 -1.72
CA ARG A 27 3.65 20.16 -2.22
C ARG A 27 2.48 20.56 -1.33
N LYS A 28 1.91 19.62 -0.56
CA LYS A 28 0.87 19.88 0.45
C LYS A 28 1.46 20.26 1.82
N GLY A 29 2.77 20.42 1.92
CA GLY A 29 3.49 20.78 3.13
C GLY A 29 3.75 19.64 4.12
N ALA A 30 3.64 18.39 3.67
CA ALA A 30 4.02 17.24 4.48
C ALA A 30 5.55 17.09 4.53
N ARG A 31 6.08 16.63 5.66
CA ARG A 31 7.47 16.18 5.79
C ARG A 31 7.57 14.73 5.37
N VAL A 32 8.30 14.44 4.30
CA VAL A 32 8.38 13.10 3.74
C VAL A 32 9.60 12.34 4.21
N ALA A 33 9.42 11.11 4.64
CA ALA A 33 10.46 10.14 4.95
C ALA A 33 10.43 9.04 3.88
N LEU A 34 11.44 8.98 3.03
CA LEU A 34 11.51 8.15 1.84
C LEU A 34 12.24 6.85 2.13
N VAL A 35 11.59 5.73 1.89
CA VAL A 35 12.15 4.38 2.10
C VAL A 35 12.28 3.65 0.76
N ALA A 36 13.49 3.24 0.39
CA ALA A 36 13.75 2.34 -0.74
C ALA A 36 15.16 1.76 -0.66
N ARG A 37 15.46 0.74 -1.49
CA ARG A 37 16.81 0.16 -1.60
C ARG A 37 17.83 1.09 -2.24
N SER A 38 17.39 1.87 -3.25
CA SER A 38 18.24 2.77 -4.03
C SER A 38 18.59 4.03 -3.22
N ARG A 39 19.69 3.95 -2.44
CA ARG A 39 20.16 5.04 -1.57
C ARG A 39 20.26 6.37 -2.31
N ASP A 40 20.96 6.40 -3.44
CA ASP A 40 21.22 7.65 -4.17
C ASP A 40 19.94 8.28 -4.73
N ALA A 41 19.02 7.46 -5.23
CA ALA A 41 17.76 7.94 -5.76
C ALA A 41 16.89 8.60 -4.68
N ILE A 42 16.76 7.97 -3.50
CA ILE A 42 15.95 8.57 -2.42
C ILE A 42 16.68 9.73 -1.73
N ALA A 43 18.01 9.71 -1.65
CA ALA A 43 18.78 10.83 -1.11
C ALA A 43 18.63 12.09 -1.97
N LYS A 44 18.73 11.94 -3.29
CA LYS A 44 18.49 13.03 -4.24
C LYS A 44 17.06 13.59 -4.09
N LEU A 45 16.05 12.73 -4.12
CA LEU A 45 14.65 13.14 -4.01
C LEU A 45 14.37 13.78 -2.63
N ALA A 46 14.93 13.25 -1.55
CA ALA A 46 14.78 13.82 -0.21
C ALA A 46 15.38 15.24 -0.14
N ALA A 47 16.55 15.45 -0.73
CA ALA A 47 17.17 16.79 -0.78
C ALA A 47 16.31 17.79 -1.58
N GLU A 48 15.67 17.36 -2.67
CA GLU A 48 14.76 18.19 -3.47
C GLU A 48 13.47 18.56 -2.73
N LEU A 49 13.03 17.70 -1.79
CA LEU A 49 11.76 17.85 -1.07
C LEU A 49 11.92 18.35 0.38
N ASP A 50 13.14 18.68 0.81
CA ASP A 50 13.46 18.96 2.23
C ASP A 50 12.95 17.81 3.14
N GLY A 51 13.14 16.57 2.67
CA GLY A 51 12.68 15.35 3.32
C GLY A 51 13.84 14.50 3.85
N GLU A 52 13.53 13.30 4.29
CA GLU A 52 14.48 12.36 4.87
C GLU A 52 14.59 11.10 4.02
N ALA A 53 15.80 10.51 3.91
CA ALA A 53 16.06 9.30 3.16
C ALA A 53 16.48 8.14 4.09
N TYR A 54 15.79 7.02 4.00
CA TYR A 54 16.04 5.80 4.78
C TYR A 54 16.26 4.61 3.83
N PRO A 55 17.50 4.33 3.44
CA PRO A 55 17.80 3.16 2.60
C PRO A 55 17.54 1.87 3.37
N ALA A 56 16.65 1.01 2.83
CA ALA A 56 16.34 -0.26 3.43
C ALA A 56 15.89 -1.29 2.38
N ASP A 57 16.22 -2.56 2.59
CA ASP A 57 15.62 -3.67 1.86
C ASP A 57 14.43 -4.22 2.64
N LEU A 58 13.25 -4.05 2.10
CA LEU A 58 12.01 -4.50 2.72
C LEU A 58 11.76 -6.02 2.55
N ALA A 59 12.61 -6.73 1.79
CA ALA A 59 12.60 -8.19 1.77
C ALA A 59 13.20 -8.77 3.07
N ASP A 60 14.04 -8.02 3.76
CA ASP A 60 14.60 -8.36 5.07
C ASP A 60 13.63 -7.96 6.19
N ALA A 61 12.97 -8.96 6.78
CA ALA A 61 12.00 -8.75 7.85
C ALA A 61 12.65 -8.18 9.12
N ASP A 62 13.90 -8.52 9.40
CA ASP A 62 14.63 -8.09 10.59
C ASP A 62 15.06 -6.62 10.50
N ALA A 63 15.18 -6.09 9.28
CA ALA A 63 15.49 -4.67 9.05
C ALA A 63 14.30 -3.73 9.37
N ILE A 64 13.06 -4.23 9.45
CA ILE A 64 11.86 -3.39 9.52
C ILE A 64 11.73 -2.66 10.87
N ALA A 65 11.90 -3.37 11.98
CA ALA A 65 11.77 -2.75 13.29
C ALA A 65 12.87 -1.69 13.55
N PRO A 66 14.16 -1.95 13.26
CA PRO A 66 15.21 -0.93 13.30
C PRO A 66 14.94 0.28 12.38
N LEU A 67 14.41 0.04 11.17
CA LEU A 67 14.04 1.10 10.24
C LEU A 67 12.99 2.04 10.85
N VAL A 68 11.90 1.48 11.40
CA VAL A 68 10.83 2.28 12.02
C VAL A 68 11.37 3.06 13.22
N ALA A 69 12.20 2.45 14.06
CA ALA A 69 12.82 3.11 15.20
C ALA A 69 13.72 4.29 14.75
N ALA A 70 14.51 4.09 13.69
CA ALA A 70 15.35 5.16 13.12
C ALA A 70 14.50 6.31 12.55
N ILE A 71 13.38 6.01 11.92
CA ILE A 71 12.46 7.04 11.45
C ILE A 71 11.84 7.77 12.64
N GLU A 72 11.31 7.08 13.63
CA GLU A 72 10.66 7.69 14.80
C GLU A 72 11.60 8.48 15.70
N ALA A 73 12.91 8.23 15.67
CA ALA A 73 13.91 9.03 16.36
C ALA A 73 13.90 10.51 15.91
N ASN A 74 13.51 10.80 14.67
CA ASN A 74 13.37 12.14 14.12
C ASN A 74 11.95 12.72 14.24
N GLY A 75 11.06 12.05 14.96
CA GLY A 75 9.70 12.50 15.24
C GLY A 75 8.62 11.47 14.86
N PRO A 76 7.38 11.69 15.29
CA PRO A 76 6.30 10.75 15.14
C PRO A 76 5.92 10.52 13.66
N ILE A 77 5.53 9.31 13.32
CA ILE A 77 4.99 8.96 12.00
C ILE A 77 3.47 9.20 12.03
N ASP A 78 2.99 10.21 11.31
CA ASP A 78 1.55 10.51 11.21
C ASP A 78 0.86 9.64 10.15
N VAL A 79 1.57 9.38 9.05
CA VAL A 79 1.07 8.55 7.95
C VAL A 79 2.14 7.54 7.53
N LEU A 80 1.75 6.27 7.43
CA LEU A 80 2.55 5.22 6.79
C LEU A 80 1.92 4.87 5.44
N VAL A 81 2.67 5.05 4.34
CA VAL A 81 2.27 4.61 3.00
C VAL A 81 3.09 3.38 2.58
N ASN A 82 2.47 2.23 2.64
CA ASN A 82 2.99 0.98 2.11
C ASN A 82 2.74 0.93 0.59
N ASN A 83 3.66 1.48 -0.17
CA ASN A 83 3.62 1.52 -1.63
C ASN A 83 4.67 0.61 -2.28
N ALA A 84 5.75 0.26 -1.58
CA ALA A 84 6.76 -0.64 -2.11
C ALA A 84 6.13 -1.92 -2.65
N GLY A 85 6.60 -2.35 -3.82
CA GLY A 85 6.12 -3.56 -4.44
C GLY A 85 6.95 -3.95 -5.65
N VAL A 86 6.97 -5.23 -5.92
CA VAL A 86 7.56 -5.86 -7.10
C VAL A 86 6.51 -6.72 -7.78
N ASP A 87 6.69 -6.96 -9.06
CA ASP A 87 5.90 -7.88 -9.85
C ASP A 87 6.69 -9.16 -10.16
N LEU A 88 5.97 -10.18 -10.53
CA LEU A 88 6.51 -11.44 -11.02
C LEU A 88 5.48 -12.04 -11.98
N THR A 89 5.87 -12.15 -13.25
CA THR A 89 5.02 -12.63 -14.33
C THR A 89 5.62 -13.90 -14.95
N GLY A 90 4.79 -14.89 -15.19
CA GLY A 90 5.23 -16.13 -15.84
C GLY A 90 4.28 -17.30 -15.60
N SER A 91 4.56 -18.44 -16.26
CA SER A 91 3.91 -19.71 -15.96
C SER A 91 4.20 -20.11 -14.53
N PHE A 92 3.17 -20.33 -13.71
CA PHE A 92 3.33 -20.57 -12.28
C PHE A 92 4.30 -21.71 -11.95
N SER A 93 4.26 -22.80 -12.72
CA SER A 93 5.14 -23.96 -12.54
C SER A 93 6.61 -23.69 -12.86
N GLU A 94 6.90 -22.59 -13.58
CA GLU A 94 8.25 -22.23 -14.03
C GLU A 94 8.84 -21.05 -13.23
N LEU A 95 8.05 -20.41 -12.37
CA LEU A 95 8.51 -19.30 -11.56
C LEU A 95 9.52 -19.78 -10.52
N PRO A 96 10.69 -19.12 -10.40
CA PRO A 96 11.67 -19.46 -9.38
C PRO A 96 11.11 -19.27 -7.97
N PRO A 97 11.19 -20.28 -7.08
CA PRO A 97 10.64 -20.20 -5.72
C PRO A 97 11.18 -19.02 -4.92
N ASP A 98 12.44 -18.63 -5.11
CA ASP A 98 13.05 -17.50 -4.39
C ASP A 98 12.44 -16.17 -4.82
N ARG A 99 12.09 -16.03 -6.11
CA ARG A 99 11.40 -14.83 -6.62
C ARG A 99 9.98 -14.72 -6.06
N ILE A 100 9.31 -15.86 -5.89
CA ILE A 100 7.99 -15.89 -5.23
C ILE A 100 8.11 -15.46 -3.76
N ARG A 101 9.13 -15.95 -3.03
CA ARG A 101 9.38 -15.55 -1.65
C ARG A 101 9.69 -14.06 -1.53
N GLU A 102 10.57 -13.53 -2.38
CA GLU A 102 10.91 -12.10 -2.43
C GLU A 102 9.66 -11.24 -2.68
N LEU A 103 8.84 -11.63 -3.65
CA LEU A 103 7.61 -10.92 -3.96
C LEU A 103 6.66 -10.88 -2.74
N LEU A 104 6.42 -12.01 -2.09
CA LEU A 104 5.56 -12.09 -0.92
C LEU A 104 6.16 -11.31 0.27
N ALA A 105 7.48 -11.38 0.46
CA ALA A 105 8.17 -10.61 1.49
C ALA A 105 7.94 -9.10 1.31
N ILE A 106 8.16 -8.57 0.11
CA ILE A 106 8.04 -7.13 -0.15
C ILE A 106 6.57 -6.68 -0.21
N ASN A 107 5.71 -7.40 -0.95
CA ASN A 107 4.36 -6.93 -1.24
C ASN A 107 3.35 -7.17 -0.11
N LEU A 108 3.62 -8.12 0.79
CA LEU A 108 2.68 -8.53 1.84
C LEU A 108 3.32 -8.51 3.23
N VAL A 109 4.42 -9.22 3.45
CA VAL A 109 5.01 -9.36 4.80
C VAL A 109 5.53 -8.01 5.30
N ALA A 110 6.29 -7.28 4.49
CA ALA A 110 6.82 -5.98 4.88
C ALA A 110 5.74 -4.96 5.27
N PRO A 111 4.65 -4.74 4.50
CA PRO A 111 3.53 -3.89 4.93
C PRO A 111 2.92 -4.31 6.27
N VAL A 112 2.75 -5.62 6.51
CA VAL A 112 2.22 -6.14 7.79
C VAL A 112 3.14 -5.80 8.94
N LEU A 113 4.46 -6.03 8.78
CA LEU A 113 5.45 -5.76 9.81
C LEU A 113 5.64 -4.25 10.06
N LEU A 114 5.62 -3.41 9.01
CA LEU A 114 5.64 -1.96 9.13
C LEU A 114 4.42 -1.46 9.92
N CYS A 115 3.22 -1.95 9.60
CA CYS A 115 2.02 -1.62 10.38
C CYS A 115 2.17 -2.05 11.84
N ARG A 116 2.65 -3.28 12.10
CA ARG A 116 2.91 -3.78 13.47
C ARG A 116 3.87 -2.87 14.23
N ALA A 117 4.89 -2.34 13.57
CA ALA A 117 5.90 -1.50 14.20
C ALA A 117 5.38 -0.08 14.52
N VAL A 118 4.59 0.56 13.62
CA VAL A 118 4.14 1.96 13.79
C VAL A 118 2.87 2.10 14.64
N ILE A 119 1.99 1.09 14.63
CA ILE A 119 0.67 1.17 15.29
C ILE A 119 0.75 1.42 16.78
N PRO A 120 1.66 0.82 17.56
CA PRO A 120 1.74 1.09 19.00
C PRO A 120 1.94 2.58 19.32
N ALA A 121 2.84 3.27 18.62
CA ALA A 121 3.09 4.68 18.81
C ALA A 121 1.90 5.55 18.32
N MET A 122 1.27 5.20 17.18
CA MET A 122 0.05 5.86 16.70
C MET A 122 -1.10 5.70 17.71
N ARG A 123 -1.26 4.51 18.30
CA ARG A 123 -2.30 4.23 19.31
C ARG A 123 -2.08 5.03 20.58
N ALA A 124 -0.85 5.11 21.07
CA ALA A 124 -0.50 5.90 22.25
C ALA A 124 -0.82 7.39 22.08
N ARG A 125 -0.73 7.91 20.84
CA ARG A 125 -1.09 9.29 20.50
C ARG A 125 -2.58 9.48 20.19
N GLY A 126 -3.34 8.40 20.02
CA GLY A 126 -4.74 8.45 19.60
C GLY A 126 -4.93 8.97 18.16
N SER A 127 -3.88 8.93 17.32
CA SER A 127 -3.94 9.40 15.93
C SER A 127 -2.92 8.73 15.05
N GLY A 128 -3.32 8.41 13.82
CA GLY A 128 -2.46 7.83 12.79
C GLY A 128 -3.24 7.45 11.53
N HIS A 129 -2.54 7.32 10.42
CA HIS A 129 -3.14 6.88 9.17
C HIS A 129 -2.24 5.89 8.44
N VAL A 130 -2.79 4.74 8.06
CA VAL A 130 -2.08 3.72 7.28
C VAL A 130 -2.69 3.64 5.89
N VAL A 131 -1.87 3.73 4.86
CA VAL A 131 -2.25 3.58 3.46
C VAL A 131 -1.56 2.36 2.88
N ASN A 132 -2.34 1.39 2.43
CA ASN A 132 -1.81 0.21 1.74
C ASN A 132 -2.15 0.29 0.26
N VAL A 133 -1.11 0.40 -0.58
CA VAL A 133 -1.25 0.44 -2.04
C VAL A 133 -1.30 -0.98 -2.58
N SER A 134 -2.50 -1.41 -2.88
CA SER A 134 -2.83 -2.69 -3.49
C SER A 134 -3.05 -2.53 -4.99
N SER A 135 -3.67 -3.50 -5.61
CA SER A 135 -3.96 -3.52 -7.06
C SER A 135 -5.33 -4.12 -7.31
N LEU A 136 -5.96 -3.73 -8.42
CA LEU A 136 -7.13 -4.44 -8.95
C LEU A 136 -6.83 -5.92 -9.28
N ALA A 137 -5.54 -6.28 -9.49
CA ALA A 137 -5.13 -7.66 -9.61
C ALA A 137 -5.37 -8.50 -8.35
N GLY A 138 -5.53 -7.86 -7.17
CA GLY A 138 -5.92 -8.55 -5.94
C GLY A 138 -7.38 -9.01 -5.92
N THR A 139 -8.22 -8.55 -6.85
CA THR A 139 -9.63 -8.94 -6.99
C THR A 139 -9.90 -9.71 -8.28
N ASN A 140 -8.92 -9.73 -9.19
CA ASN A 140 -9.05 -10.38 -10.51
C ASN A 140 -7.99 -11.48 -10.63
N ALA A 141 -8.38 -12.62 -11.21
CA ALA A 141 -7.47 -13.72 -11.51
C ALA A 141 -6.97 -13.59 -12.95
N LEU A 142 -5.73 -13.16 -13.12
CA LEU A 142 -5.07 -13.05 -14.43
C LEU A 142 -4.04 -14.16 -14.58
N PRO A 143 -4.03 -14.90 -15.70
CA PRO A 143 -2.97 -15.88 -15.99
C PRO A 143 -1.61 -15.22 -15.94
N GLY A 144 -0.61 -15.92 -15.37
CA GLY A 144 0.75 -15.42 -15.25
C GLY A 144 1.00 -14.46 -14.08
N LEU A 145 -0.02 -14.12 -13.28
CA LEU A 145 0.10 -13.19 -12.15
C LEU A 145 -0.27 -13.82 -10.80
N ALA A 146 -0.31 -15.15 -10.69
CA ALA A 146 -0.83 -15.82 -9.49
C ALA A 146 -0.14 -15.36 -8.18
N PRO A 147 1.19 -15.33 -8.03
CA PRO A 147 1.82 -14.85 -6.80
C PRO A 147 1.58 -13.37 -6.53
N TYR A 148 1.62 -12.54 -7.57
CA TYR A 148 1.36 -11.11 -7.45
C TYR A 148 -0.08 -10.84 -6.99
N SER A 149 -1.06 -11.44 -7.65
CA SER A 149 -2.49 -11.33 -7.29
C SER A 149 -2.74 -11.81 -5.86
N THR A 150 -2.12 -12.93 -5.46
CA THR A 150 -2.18 -13.44 -4.09
C THR A 150 -1.67 -12.41 -3.08
N SER A 151 -0.50 -11.81 -3.34
CA SER A 151 0.08 -10.80 -2.45
C SER A 151 -0.81 -9.57 -2.28
N LYS A 152 -1.40 -9.08 -3.38
CA LYS A 152 -2.29 -7.91 -3.37
C LYS A 152 -3.66 -8.22 -2.77
N ALA A 153 -4.21 -9.41 -2.98
CA ALA A 153 -5.41 -9.88 -2.29
C ALA A 153 -5.19 -10.00 -0.78
N GLY A 154 -4.06 -10.58 -0.36
CA GLY A 154 -3.65 -10.67 1.04
C GLY A 154 -3.54 -9.29 1.69
N LEU A 155 -2.87 -8.33 1.03
CA LEU A 155 -2.74 -6.96 1.53
C LEU A 155 -4.09 -6.24 1.64
N SER A 156 -5.00 -6.46 0.67
CA SER A 156 -6.36 -5.90 0.71
C SER A 156 -7.15 -6.46 1.90
N HIS A 157 -7.07 -7.78 2.12
CA HIS A 157 -7.73 -8.42 3.26
C HIS A 157 -7.13 -7.98 4.59
N PHE A 158 -5.80 -7.96 4.70
CA PHE A 158 -5.10 -7.44 5.88
C PHE A 158 -5.54 -6.02 6.23
N THR A 159 -5.66 -5.13 5.23
CA THR A 159 -6.10 -3.75 5.45
C THR A 159 -7.51 -3.68 6.03
N ALA A 160 -8.41 -4.57 5.59
CA ALA A 160 -9.77 -4.64 6.11
C ALA A 160 -9.80 -5.16 7.57
N ALA A 161 -9.02 -6.20 7.88
CA ALA A 161 -8.88 -6.73 9.23
C ALA A 161 -8.25 -5.71 10.19
N LEU A 162 -7.14 -5.08 9.77
CA LEU A 162 -6.47 -4.03 10.55
C LEU A 162 -7.41 -2.86 10.87
N ARG A 163 -8.25 -2.47 9.92
CA ARG A 163 -9.26 -1.43 10.14
C ARG A 163 -10.23 -1.78 11.26
N ALA A 164 -10.67 -3.04 11.32
CA ALA A 164 -11.55 -3.52 12.39
C ALA A 164 -10.85 -3.45 13.76
N GLU A 165 -9.57 -3.87 13.83
CA GLU A 165 -8.76 -3.82 15.05
C GLU A 165 -8.45 -2.38 15.51
N CYS A 166 -8.34 -1.44 14.58
CA CYS A 166 -8.09 -0.03 14.88
C CYS A 166 -9.36 0.77 15.22
N LYS A 167 -10.54 0.15 15.23
CA LYS A 167 -11.80 0.84 15.51
C LYS A 167 -11.79 1.44 16.92
N GLY A 168 -12.04 2.74 17.02
CA GLY A 168 -12.06 3.48 18.29
C GLY A 168 -10.68 3.93 18.80
N THR A 169 -9.59 3.64 18.10
CA THR A 169 -8.22 4.00 18.53
C THR A 169 -7.72 5.33 17.97
N GLY A 170 -8.50 6.01 17.12
CA GLY A 170 -8.05 7.20 16.39
C GLY A 170 -7.17 6.91 15.18
N ILE A 171 -6.88 5.63 14.90
CA ILE A 171 -6.12 5.21 13.72
C ILE A 171 -7.07 4.87 12.58
N THR A 172 -6.77 5.41 11.39
CA THR A 172 -7.56 5.16 10.18
C THR A 172 -6.73 4.42 9.13
N THR A 173 -7.40 3.75 8.18
CA THR A 173 -6.72 3.03 7.10
C THR A 173 -7.33 3.33 5.75
N THR A 174 -6.49 3.52 4.73
CA THR A 174 -6.88 3.57 3.32
C THR A 174 -6.38 2.32 2.60
N LEU A 175 -7.28 1.64 1.89
CA LEU A 175 -6.92 0.66 0.88
C LEU A 175 -6.99 1.33 -0.50
N ALA A 176 -5.85 1.42 -1.19
CA ALA A 176 -5.77 1.92 -2.56
C ALA A 176 -5.63 0.74 -3.53
N GLU A 177 -6.67 0.47 -4.31
CA GLU A 177 -6.70 -0.58 -5.34
C GLU A 177 -6.52 0.08 -6.71
N ILE A 178 -5.28 0.04 -7.22
CA ILE A 178 -4.87 0.74 -8.44
C ILE A 178 -4.85 -0.22 -9.61
N GLY A 179 -5.41 0.20 -10.74
CA GLY A 179 -5.33 -0.49 -12.01
C GLY A 179 -3.97 -0.34 -12.70
N PRO A 180 -3.85 -0.76 -13.95
CA PRO A 180 -2.62 -0.58 -14.72
C PRO A 180 -2.24 0.90 -14.80
N VAL A 181 -0.99 1.22 -14.47
CA VAL A 181 -0.40 2.56 -14.60
C VAL A 181 0.77 2.44 -15.58
N GLU A 182 0.93 3.37 -16.49
CA GLU A 182 2.07 3.40 -17.38
C GLU A 182 3.36 3.51 -16.54
N SER A 183 4.12 2.41 -16.48
CA SER A 183 5.30 2.30 -15.63
C SER A 183 6.22 1.19 -16.12
N SER A 184 7.46 1.17 -15.61
CA SER A 184 8.40 0.06 -15.86
C SER A 184 7.87 -1.29 -15.38
N MET A 185 6.97 -1.31 -14.40
CA MET A 185 6.29 -2.53 -13.93
C MET A 185 5.32 -3.08 -14.98
N MET A 186 4.64 -2.21 -15.75
CA MET A 186 3.78 -2.67 -16.86
C MET A 186 4.60 -3.29 -18.00
N GLN A 187 5.82 -2.83 -18.22
CA GLN A 187 6.69 -3.39 -19.27
C GLN A 187 7.07 -4.85 -19.00
N SER A 188 7.23 -5.25 -17.73
CA SER A 188 7.52 -6.64 -17.36
C SER A 188 6.34 -7.60 -17.61
N LEU A 189 5.10 -7.10 -17.68
CA LEU A 189 3.92 -7.90 -18.02
C LEU A 189 3.89 -8.34 -19.49
N HIS A 190 4.60 -7.64 -20.38
CA HIS A 190 4.67 -7.94 -21.81
C HIS A 190 5.50 -9.20 -22.16
N GLY A 191 6.14 -9.82 -21.17
CA GLY A 191 6.97 -11.03 -21.40
C GLY A 191 6.19 -12.36 -21.35
N HIS A 192 4.90 -12.37 -21.00
CA HIS A 192 4.13 -13.63 -20.88
C HIS A 192 2.89 -13.62 -21.79
N PRO A 193 2.85 -14.47 -22.85
CA PRO A 193 1.81 -14.41 -23.88
C PRO A 193 0.38 -14.58 -23.38
N ALA A 194 0.16 -15.38 -22.32
CA ALA A 194 -1.19 -15.57 -21.77
C ALA A 194 -1.66 -14.33 -21.01
N THR A 195 -0.77 -13.65 -20.28
CA THR A 195 -1.05 -12.37 -19.60
C THR A 195 -1.37 -11.28 -20.62
N GLU A 196 -0.57 -11.18 -21.68
CA GLU A 196 -0.80 -10.20 -22.76
C GLU A 196 -2.16 -10.39 -23.43
N ARG A 197 -2.50 -11.64 -23.80
CA ARG A 197 -3.83 -11.94 -24.37
C ARG A 197 -4.98 -11.60 -23.43
N ALA A 198 -4.83 -11.91 -22.15
CA ALA A 198 -5.84 -11.58 -21.14
C ALA A 198 -6.00 -10.05 -20.98
N LEU A 199 -4.89 -9.31 -20.88
CA LEU A 199 -4.91 -7.85 -20.81
C LEU A 199 -5.47 -7.21 -22.08
N ALA A 200 -5.09 -7.71 -23.27
CA ALA A 200 -5.62 -7.23 -24.55
C ALA A 200 -7.15 -7.41 -24.62
N ARG A 201 -7.66 -8.57 -24.17
CA ARG A 201 -9.11 -8.81 -24.09
C ARG A 201 -9.81 -7.87 -23.11
N LEU A 202 -9.21 -7.64 -21.93
CA LEU A 202 -9.77 -6.70 -20.97
C LEU A 202 -9.72 -5.24 -21.47
N ARG A 203 -8.67 -4.85 -22.20
CA ARG A 203 -8.61 -3.54 -22.88
C ARG A 203 -9.70 -3.39 -23.92
N HIS A 204 -9.89 -4.41 -24.77
CA HIS A 204 -10.97 -4.42 -25.78
C HIS A 204 -12.35 -4.26 -25.14
N LEU A 205 -12.58 -4.91 -24.00
CA LEU A 205 -13.81 -4.78 -23.19
C LEU A 205 -13.86 -3.48 -22.36
N ARG A 206 -12.87 -2.62 -22.46
CA ARG A 206 -12.73 -1.40 -21.67
C ARG A 206 -12.71 -1.64 -20.15
N LEU A 207 -12.37 -2.83 -19.71
CA LEU A 207 -12.24 -3.20 -18.29
C LEU A 207 -10.83 -2.96 -17.74
N ALA A 208 -9.79 -3.01 -18.59
CA ALA A 208 -8.43 -2.59 -18.25
C ALA A 208 -8.13 -1.30 -19.00
N VAL A 209 -7.94 -0.21 -18.27
CA VAL A 209 -7.58 1.10 -18.81
C VAL A 209 -6.32 1.54 -18.10
N GLU A 210 -5.35 1.92 -18.87
CA GLU A 210 -4.12 2.52 -18.36
C GLU A 210 -4.45 3.87 -17.71
N LEU A 211 -3.93 4.03 -16.51
CA LEU A 211 -4.08 5.23 -15.71
C LEU A 211 -2.88 6.14 -15.94
N ASP A 212 -3.15 7.43 -16.01
CA ASP A 212 -2.11 8.44 -15.94
C ASP A 212 -1.48 8.45 -14.53
N MET A 213 -0.16 8.65 -14.46
CA MET A 213 0.57 8.66 -13.20
C MET A 213 0.15 9.83 -12.30
N ASP A 214 -0.06 11.01 -12.87
CA ASP A 214 -0.42 12.21 -12.13
C ASP A 214 -1.84 12.07 -11.55
N ASP A 215 -2.79 11.49 -12.29
CA ASP A 215 -4.13 11.18 -11.78
C ASP A 215 -4.08 10.23 -10.58
N VAL A 216 -3.21 9.21 -10.64
CA VAL A 216 -3.03 8.25 -9.52
C VAL A 216 -2.42 8.94 -8.30
N VAL A 217 -1.41 9.76 -8.50
CA VAL A 217 -0.76 10.53 -7.43
C VAL A 217 -1.76 11.48 -6.77
N ASP A 218 -2.48 12.25 -7.56
CA ASP A 218 -3.48 13.20 -7.06
C ASP A 218 -4.60 12.47 -6.30
N GLY A 219 -5.06 11.34 -6.84
CA GLY A 219 -6.04 10.48 -6.18
C GLY A 219 -5.56 9.94 -4.82
N LEU A 220 -4.29 9.53 -4.73
CA LEU A 220 -3.68 9.07 -3.48
C LEU A 220 -3.53 10.21 -2.47
N VAL A 221 -3.04 11.38 -2.88
CA VAL A 221 -2.92 12.56 -2.02
C VAL A 221 -4.29 12.96 -1.45
N ASP A 222 -5.34 13.05 -2.30
CA ASP A 222 -6.71 13.35 -1.86
C ASP A 222 -7.25 12.26 -0.91
N ALA A 223 -6.98 10.99 -1.19
CA ALA A 223 -7.42 9.89 -0.34
C ALA A 223 -6.75 9.93 1.06
N ILE A 224 -5.48 10.30 1.14
CA ILE A 224 -4.75 10.49 2.39
C ILE A 224 -5.31 11.69 3.15
N GLU A 225 -5.42 12.85 2.50
CA GLU A 225 -5.92 14.09 3.10
C GLU A 225 -7.31 13.92 3.68
N ARG A 226 -8.20 13.22 2.95
CA ARG A 226 -9.57 12.93 3.39
C ARG A 226 -9.72 11.65 4.21
N GLN A 227 -8.64 10.93 4.45
CA GLN A 227 -8.65 9.62 5.14
C GLN A 227 -9.70 8.67 4.55
N ARG A 228 -9.78 8.61 3.22
CA ARG A 228 -10.77 7.75 2.55
C ARG A 228 -10.52 6.29 2.89
N ARG A 229 -11.58 5.58 3.21
CA ARG A 229 -11.52 4.13 3.48
C ARG A 229 -10.97 3.34 2.28
N HIS A 230 -11.37 3.74 1.06
CA HIS A 230 -10.99 3.11 -0.19
C HIS A 230 -10.68 4.16 -1.26
N LEU A 231 -9.63 3.90 -2.03
CA LEU A 231 -9.36 4.51 -3.32
C LEU A 231 -9.34 3.40 -4.37
N ARG A 232 -10.20 3.49 -5.38
CA ARG A 232 -10.26 2.55 -6.51
C ARG A 232 -10.11 3.31 -7.81
N MET A 233 -9.13 2.93 -8.59
CA MET A 233 -8.84 3.57 -9.86
C MET A 233 -8.59 2.50 -10.94
N PRO A 234 -9.23 2.64 -12.12
CA PRO A 234 -10.22 3.66 -12.49
C PRO A 234 -11.56 3.45 -11.77
N LYS A 235 -12.28 4.54 -11.51
CA LYS A 235 -13.55 4.52 -10.76
C LYS A 235 -14.61 3.57 -11.35
N ARG A 236 -14.62 3.39 -12.67
CA ARG A 236 -15.57 2.48 -13.36
C ARG A 236 -15.38 1.00 -12.98
N ASN A 237 -14.16 0.60 -12.57
CA ASN A 237 -13.88 -0.77 -12.14
C ASN A 237 -14.13 -0.98 -10.64
N ALA A 238 -14.63 0.02 -9.93
CA ALA A 238 -14.90 -0.06 -8.50
C ALA A 238 -15.97 -1.11 -8.13
N LEU A 239 -16.78 -1.55 -9.10
CA LEU A 239 -17.82 -2.55 -8.86
C LEU A 239 -17.23 -3.94 -8.52
N PHE A 240 -16.14 -4.36 -9.17
CA PHE A 240 -15.52 -5.67 -8.94
C PHE A 240 -15.01 -5.83 -7.49
N PRO A 241 -14.20 -4.90 -6.94
CA PRO A 241 -13.80 -4.96 -5.54
C PRO A 241 -14.99 -4.90 -4.57
N ILE A 242 -16.04 -4.13 -4.91
CA ILE A 242 -17.24 -4.02 -4.06
C ILE A 242 -17.91 -5.37 -3.90
N LEU A 243 -18.07 -6.14 -4.97
CA LEU A 243 -18.67 -7.46 -4.92
C LEU A 243 -17.84 -8.45 -4.09
N SER A 244 -16.51 -8.42 -4.22
CA SER A 244 -15.61 -9.26 -3.42
C SER A 244 -15.55 -8.86 -1.94
N GLU A 245 -15.88 -7.61 -1.61
CA GLU A 245 -15.90 -7.09 -0.23
C GLU A 245 -17.23 -7.29 0.50
N THR A 246 -18.31 -7.65 -0.21
CA THR A 246 -19.64 -7.76 0.40
C THR A 246 -19.65 -8.66 1.65
N PRO A 247 -19.06 -9.88 1.65
CA PRO A 247 -19.00 -10.70 2.85
C PRO A 247 -18.22 -10.06 4.00
N ARG A 248 -17.14 -9.34 3.69
CA ARG A 248 -16.33 -8.65 4.71
C ARG A 248 -17.11 -7.53 5.38
N ARG A 249 -17.85 -6.73 4.61
CA ARG A 249 -18.70 -5.66 5.14
C ARG A 249 -19.85 -6.19 5.98
N MET A 250 -20.46 -7.29 5.57
CA MET A 250 -21.49 -7.94 6.37
C MET A 250 -20.93 -8.38 7.73
N THR A 251 -19.76 -9.01 7.76
CA THR A 251 -19.10 -9.39 9.01
C THR A 251 -18.80 -8.16 9.88
N GLU A 252 -18.28 -7.09 9.32
CA GLU A 252 -18.02 -5.85 10.05
C GLU A 252 -19.30 -5.26 10.68
N LEU A 253 -20.42 -5.34 9.97
CA LEU A 253 -21.72 -4.89 10.48
C LEU A 253 -22.27 -5.79 11.59
N LEU A 254 -22.15 -7.11 11.42
CA LEU A 254 -22.59 -8.08 12.41
C LEU A 254 -21.76 -8.03 13.71
N LEU A 255 -20.48 -7.66 13.60
CA LEU A 255 -19.58 -7.47 14.72
C LEU A 255 -19.54 -6.02 15.21
N ALA A 256 -20.50 -5.19 14.81
CA ALA A 256 -20.58 -3.81 15.29
C ALA A 256 -20.77 -3.79 16.81
N GLY A 257 -19.83 -3.15 17.52
CA GLY A 257 -19.82 -3.10 19.00
C GLY A 257 -18.87 -4.10 19.67
N VAL A 258 -18.36 -5.11 18.95
CA VAL A 258 -17.28 -5.97 19.47
C VAL A 258 -15.97 -5.16 19.42
N ARG A 259 -15.33 -5.01 20.57
CA ARG A 259 -14.00 -4.37 20.69
C ARG A 259 -12.92 -5.43 20.62
N ALA A 260 -11.82 -5.14 19.94
CA ALA A 260 -10.67 -6.04 19.79
C ALA A 260 -9.82 -6.19 21.07
N GLN A 261 -10.06 -5.34 22.07
CA GLN A 261 -9.43 -5.41 23.39
C GLN A 261 -10.52 -5.38 24.47
N ASP A 262 -10.56 -6.40 25.28
CA ASP A 262 -11.18 -6.32 26.60
C ASP A 262 -10.26 -5.45 27.46
N ASP A 263 -10.75 -4.32 27.91
CA ASP A 263 -10.08 -3.50 28.92
C ASP A 263 -10.01 -4.34 30.20
N PRO A 264 -8.83 -4.67 30.73
CA PRO A 264 -8.72 -5.51 31.94
C PRO A 264 -9.32 -4.85 33.20
N GLU A 265 -9.81 -3.60 33.12
CA GLU A 265 -10.42 -2.87 34.22
C GLU A 265 -11.95 -2.99 34.33
N THR A 266 -12.64 -3.71 33.43
CA THR A 266 -14.11 -3.83 33.47
C THR A 266 -14.61 -5.14 34.13
N THR A 267 -13.71 -5.90 34.77
CA THR A 267 -14.10 -7.08 35.57
C THR A 267 -13.80 -6.83 37.05
N ARG A 268 -14.48 -5.83 37.62
CA ARG A 268 -14.66 -5.70 39.09
C ARG A 268 -16.09 -5.37 39.41
#